data_01c7841441f58a34ba4674f444cbe0f3
#
_entry.id   01c7841441f58a34ba4674f444cbe0f3
#
_cell.length_a   1.000
_cell.length_b   1.000
_cell.length_c   1.000
_cell.angle_alpha   90.00
_cell.angle_beta   90.00
_cell.angle_gamma   90.00
#
_symmetry.space_group_name_H-M   'P 1'
#
loop_
_entity.id
_entity.type
_entity.pdbx_description
1 polymer ?
#
loop_
_entity_poly.entity_id
_entity_poly.type
_entity_poly.pdbx_seq_one_letter_code
_entity_poly.pdbx_strand_id
1 'polypeptide(L)'
;LDRLIDSRFDDKSLVRLLELFEKRNDDEITAYVTDNADIPTIFEYVLGIIWYKVSERKGRILDYMKLSLEADLLPKTHAAGGEADIVYEYPAREGVYPAHTLLLEATLANDSSQRNMEMEPVSRHLGNCLLKTGNPFSYCIFTSSRLNINVMADFRCRKYMQYFDTSDTSRFVEGMKIIPVGTGELKKIILSKRTYKELYPVFEAAYRSEKKLPEWYEEEIAARIS
;
A
#
# COMPACT_ATOMS: atom_id res chain seq x y z
N LEU A 1 -19.10 7.75 6.31
CA LEU A 1 -17.70 7.98 5.90
C LEU A 1 -17.60 8.70 4.56
N ASP A 2 -18.39 8.35 3.51
CA ASP A 2 -18.31 9.04 2.20
C ASP A 2 -18.50 10.56 2.31
N ARG A 3 -19.45 11.04 3.13
CA ARG A 3 -19.60 12.48 3.39
C ARG A 3 -18.35 13.11 4.01
N LEU A 4 -17.69 12.40 4.92
CA LEU A 4 -16.41 12.86 5.53
C LEU A 4 -15.32 12.91 4.47
N ILE A 5 -15.22 11.90 3.61
CA ILE A 5 -14.25 11.86 2.51
C ILE A 5 -14.49 13.03 1.55
N ASP A 6 -15.74 13.27 1.15
CA ASP A 6 -16.06 14.34 0.20
C ASP A 6 -15.84 15.75 0.76
N SER A 7 -16.07 15.93 2.07
CA SER A 7 -15.95 17.25 2.71
C SER A 7 -14.56 17.58 3.23
N ARG A 8 -13.78 16.57 3.68
CA ARG A 8 -12.51 16.78 4.36
C ARG A 8 -11.31 16.17 3.66
N PHE A 9 -11.53 15.10 2.89
CA PHE A 9 -10.48 14.35 2.21
C PHE A 9 -10.70 14.34 0.69
N ASP A 10 -11.01 15.51 0.14
CA ASP A 10 -11.06 15.71 -1.31
C ASP A 10 -9.66 15.54 -1.94
N ASP A 11 -9.57 15.54 -3.26
CA ASP A 11 -8.31 15.28 -3.96
C ASP A 11 -7.23 16.32 -3.61
N LYS A 12 -7.59 17.58 -3.41
CA LYS A 12 -6.65 18.63 -3.04
C LYS A 12 -6.13 18.45 -1.62
N SER A 13 -7.01 18.11 -0.70
CA SER A 13 -6.68 17.83 0.69
C SER A 13 -5.78 16.61 0.83
N LEU A 14 -6.05 15.55 0.08
CA LEU A 14 -5.20 14.35 0.07
C LEU A 14 -3.81 14.64 -0.48
N VAL A 15 -3.70 15.40 -1.58
CA VAL A 15 -2.40 15.82 -2.13
C VAL A 15 -1.63 16.65 -1.12
N ARG A 16 -2.29 17.62 -0.46
CA ARG A 16 -1.66 18.43 0.60
C ARG A 16 -1.17 17.57 1.77
N LEU A 17 -1.97 16.60 2.23
CA LEU A 17 -1.55 15.70 3.30
C LEU A 17 -0.32 14.88 2.91
N LEU A 18 -0.26 14.36 1.68
CA LEU A 18 0.93 13.67 1.18
C LEU A 18 2.18 14.55 1.19
N GLU A 19 2.05 15.84 0.83
CA GLU A 19 3.15 16.81 0.92
C GLU A 19 3.58 17.10 2.37
N LEU A 20 2.64 17.12 3.31
CA LEU A 20 2.94 17.28 4.73
C LEU A 20 3.69 16.07 5.30
N PHE A 21 3.30 14.84 4.91
CA PHE A 21 4.03 13.62 5.28
C PHE A 21 5.46 13.61 4.72
N GLU A 22 5.66 14.05 3.47
CA GLU A 22 7.00 14.17 2.86
C GLU A 22 7.90 15.15 3.62
N LYS A 23 7.33 16.25 4.12
CA LYS A 23 8.04 17.30 4.85
C LYS A 23 8.15 17.02 6.35
N ARG A 24 7.45 15.98 6.86
CA ARG A 24 7.32 15.72 8.30
C ARG A 24 6.79 16.92 9.07
N ASN A 25 5.79 17.58 8.49
CA ASN A 25 5.08 18.65 9.19
C ASN A 25 3.97 18.07 10.07
N ASP A 26 4.40 17.37 11.12
CA ASP A 26 3.55 16.56 11.98
C ASP A 26 2.47 17.40 12.70
N ASP A 27 2.79 18.67 13.06
CA ASP A 27 1.84 19.58 13.71
C ASP A 27 0.66 19.95 12.78
N GLU A 28 0.92 20.23 11.50
CA GLU A 28 -0.14 20.50 10.53
C GLU A 28 -0.96 19.26 10.20
N ILE A 29 -0.34 18.07 10.14
CA ILE A 29 -1.03 16.81 9.93
C ILE A 29 -2.02 16.57 11.06
N THR A 30 -1.54 16.69 12.31
CA THR A 30 -2.36 16.53 13.52
C THR A 30 -3.52 17.51 13.55
N ALA A 31 -3.24 18.80 13.32
CA ALA A 31 -4.28 19.83 13.29
C ALA A 31 -5.31 19.61 12.19
N TYR A 32 -4.90 19.02 11.06
CA TYR A 32 -5.80 18.77 9.93
C TYR A 32 -6.62 17.50 10.12
N VAL A 33 -6.07 16.42 10.66
CA VAL A 33 -6.75 15.12 10.77
C VAL A 33 -7.26 14.87 12.19
N THR A 34 -6.38 14.64 13.15
CA THR A 34 -6.73 14.39 14.55
C THR A 34 -5.48 14.41 15.43
N ASP A 35 -5.64 14.75 16.69
CA ASP A 35 -4.63 14.61 17.73
C ASP A 35 -4.75 13.29 18.54
N ASN A 36 -5.73 12.46 18.20
CA ASN A 36 -6.01 11.19 18.89
C ASN A 36 -5.24 9.98 18.31
N ALA A 37 -4.50 10.17 17.23
CA ALA A 37 -3.70 9.14 16.60
C ALA A 37 -2.28 9.62 16.30
N ASP A 38 -1.32 8.72 16.29
CA ASP A 38 0.05 9.04 15.86
C ASP A 38 0.14 9.26 14.35
N ILE A 39 1.19 9.90 13.90
CA ILE A 39 1.37 10.27 12.49
C ILE A 39 1.43 9.05 11.56
N PRO A 40 2.11 7.94 11.91
CA PRO A 40 2.04 6.71 11.11
C PRO A 40 0.61 6.20 10.92
N THR A 41 -0.19 6.11 11.99
CA THR A 41 -1.61 5.70 11.91
C THR A 41 -2.45 6.63 11.02
N ILE A 42 -2.18 7.94 11.09
CA ILE A 42 -2.83 8.92 10.18
C ILE A 42 -2.42 8.66 8.73
N PHE A 43 -1.17 8.28 8.46
CA PHE A 43 -0.71 7.95 7.12
C PHE A 43 -1.39 6.69 6.56
N GLU A 44 -1.49 5.62 7.36
CA GLU A 44 -2.27 4.41 7.02
C GLU A 44 -3.73 4.75 6.68
N TYR A 45 -4.36 5.59 7.50
CA TYR A 45 -5.73 6.05 7.29
C TYR A 45 -5.89 6.81 5.97
N VAL A 46 -5.00 7.75 5.69
CA VAL A 46 -4.99 8.54 4.44
C VAL A 46 -4.77 7.63 3.24
N LEU A 47 -3.85 6.67 3.32
CA LEU A 47 -3.65 5.68 2.26
C LEU A 47 -4.92 4.86 2.01
N GLY A 48 -5.61 4.44 3.07
CA GLY A 48 -6.89 3.73 2.97
C GLY A 48 -7.95 4.52 2.22
N ILE A 49 -8.07 5.83 2.51
CA ILE A 49 -9.00 6.73 1.80
C ILE A 49 -8.61 6.86 0.32
N ILE A 50 -7.32 7.09 0.04
CA ILE A 50 -6.82 7.19 -1.35
C ILE A 50 -7.17 5.91 -2.10
N TRP A 51 -6.88 4.75 -1.51
CA TRP A 51 -7.11 3.48 -2.19
C TRP A 51 -8.60 3.14 -2.36
N TYR A 52 -9.45 3.57 -1.43
CA TYR A 52 -10.89 3.47 -1.59
C TYR A 52 -11.39 4.26 -2.80
N LYS A 53 -10.86 5.49 -3.02
CA LYS A 53 -11.16 6.29 -4.23
C LYS A 53 -10.61 5.61 -5.50
N VAL A 54 -9.38 5.12 -5.48
CA VAL A 54 -8.75 4.35 -6.58
C VAL A 54 -9.58 3.12 -6.94
N SER A 55 -10.18 2.46 -5.95
CA SER A 55 -11.06 1.29 -6.12
C SER A 55 -12.49 1.65 -6.54
N GLU A 56 -12.70 2.88 -7.05
CA GLU A 56 -14.03 3.39 -7.48
C GLU A 56 -15.08 3.35 -6.36
N ARG A 57 -14.64 3.48 -5.09
CA ARG A 57 -15.45 3.43 -3.86
C ARG A 57 -16.28 2.14 -3.74
N LYS A 58 -15.78 1.03 -4.25
CA LYS A 58 -16.44 -0.26 -4.17
C LYS A 58 -16.25 -0.90 -2.80
N GLY A 59 -17.31 -1.50 -2.29
CA GLY A 59 -17.32 -2.15 -0.99
C GLY A 59 -17.43 -1.14 0.16
N ARG A 60 -17.10 -1.61 1.35
CA ARG A 60 -17.09 -0.79 2.57
C ARG A 60 -15.66 -0.56 3.01
N ILE A 61 -15.20 0.68 3.00
CA ILE A 61 -13.83 1.03 3.38
C ILE A 61 -13.45 0.49 4.77
N LEU A 62 -14.40 0.41 5.70
CA LEU A 62 -14.19 -0.13 7.05
C LEU A 62 -13.88 -1.64 7.07
N ASP A 63 -14.25 -2.37 6.02
CA ASP A 63 -13.93 -3.79 5.91
C ASP A 63 -12.47 -3.99 5.43
N TYR A 64 -11.90 -2.97 4.81
CA TYR A 64 -10.53 -3.00 4.26
C TYR A 64 -9.48 -2.49 5.22
N MET A 65 -9.75 -1.37 5.91
CA MET A 65 -8.85 -0.82 6.92
C MET A 65 -8.81 -1.71 8.15
N LYS A 66 -7.62 -2.02 8.64
CA LYS A 66 -7.43 -2.84 9.86
C LYS A 66 -7.16 -1.99 11.10
N LEU A 67 -7.00 -0.69 10.93
CA LEU A 67 -6.88 0.27 12.03
C LEU A 67 -8.24 0.50 12.73
N SER A 68 -8.21 0.92 14.00
CA SER A 68 -9.42 1.32 14.70
C SER A 68 -9.75 2.80 14.49
N LEU A 69 -11.04 3.13 14.52
CA LEU A 69 -11.55 4.49 14.35
C LEU A 69 -12.28 4.98 15.60
N GLU A 70 -12.26 6.29 15.80
CA GLU A 70 -13.11 6.99 16.76
C GLU A 70 -14.57 7.10 16.25
N ALA A 71 -15.47 7.58 17.09
CA ALA A 71 -16.89 7.74 16.76
C ALA A 71 -17.15 8.71 15.60
N ASP A 72 -16.25 9.66 15.36
CA ASP A 72 -16.28 10.60 14.24
C ASP A 72 -15.63 10.04 12.95
N LEU A 73 -15.25 8.76 12.97
CA LEU A 73 -14.64 8.01 11.88
C LEU A 73 -13.18 8.45 11.55
N LEU A 74 -12.52 9.17 12.44
CA LEU A 74 -11.10 9.48 12.33
C LEU A 74 -10.23 8.37 12.95
N PRO A 75 -8.95 8.27 12.58
CA PRO A 75 -8.08 7.19 13.05
C PRO A 75 -7.79 7.30 14.56
N LYS A 76 -7.67 6.15 15.22
CA LYS A 76 -7.34 6.02 16.64
C LYS A 76 -6.06 5.24 16.89
N THR A 77 -6.02 4.00 16.46
CA THR A 77 -4.87 3.11 16.60
C THR A 77 -4.60 2.35 15.31
N HIS A 78 -3.34 2.07 15.05
CA HIS A 78 -2.89 1.29 13.90
C HIS A 78 -3.44 -0.15 13.91
N ALA A 79 -3.24 -0.86 12.81
CA ALA A 79 -3.61 -2.26 12.67
C ALA A 79 -2.98 -3.14 13.74
N ALA A 80 -3.65 -4.22 14.13
CA ALA A 80 -3.10 -5.18 15.07
C ALA A 80 -1.84 -5.84 14.48
N GLY A 81 -0.81 -6.05 15.33
CA GLY A 81 0.44 -6.65 14.87
C GLY A 81 0.22 -8.01 14.20
N GLY A 82 0.87 -8.21 13.05
CA GLY A 82 0.80 -9.45 12.27
C GLY A 82 -0.18 -9.43 11.10
N GLU A 83 -0.94 -8.36 10.91
CA GLU A 83 -1.79 -8.10 9.75
C GLU A 83 -1.27 -6.90 8.94
N ALA A 84 -1.56 -6.87 7.65
CA ALA A 84 -1.29 -5.71 6.81
C ALA A 84 -2.22 -4.54 7.19
N ASP A 85 -1.76 -3.30 6.98
CA ASP A 85 -2.51 -2.09 7.36
C ASP A 85 -3.88 -2.02 6.65
N ILE A 86 -3.92 -2.43 5.38
CA ILE A 86 -5.13 -2.41 4.58
C ILE A 86 -5.17 -3.68 3.72
N VAL A 87 -6.33 -4.32 3.67
CA VAL A 87 -6.56 -5.55 2.89
C VAL A 87 -7.77 -5.40 1.99
N TYR A 88 -7.55 -5.41 0.68
CA TYR A 88 -8.61 -5.41 -0.32
C TYR A 88 -8.80 -6.78 -0.95
N GLU A 89 -10.01 -7.27 -1.00
CA GLU A 89 -10.38 -8.45 -1.77
C GLU A 89 -11.04 -8.01 -3.08
N TYR A 90 -10.33 -8.21 -4.18
CA TYR A 90 -10.84 -7.91 -5.51
C TYR A 90 -11.45 -9.15 -6.15
N PRO A 91 -12.77 -9.17 -6.43
CA PRO A 91 -13.36 -10.20 -7.26
C PRO A 91 -12.78 -10.12 -8.69
N ALA A 92 -12.78 -11.23 -9.41
CA ALA A 92 -12.34 -11.22 -10.80
C ALA A 92 -13.14 -10.20 -11.64
N ARG A 93 -12.43 -9.47 -12.50
CA ARG A 93 -13.00 -8.58 -13.49
C ARG A 93 -12.55 -9.05 -14.86
N GLU A 94 -13.48 -9.57 -15.63
CA GLU A 94 -13.20 -10.16 -16.95
C GLU A 94 -12.42 -9.20 -17.84
N GLY A 95 -11.36 -9.71 -18.48
CA GLY A 95 -10.47 -8.95 -19.35
C GLY A 95 -9.57 -7.93 -18.64
N VAL A 96 -9.61 -7.81 -17.29
CA VAL A 96 -8.83 -6.82 -16.56
C VAL A 96 -7.91 -7.48 -15.53
N TYR A 97 -8.47 -8.21 -14.54
CA TYR A 97 -7.68 -8.89 -13.51
C TYR A 97 -8.41 -10.12 -12.94
N PRO A 98 -7.67 -11.15 -12.50
CA PRO A 98 -8.22 -12.28 -11.76
C PRO A 98 -8.66 -11.86 -10.36
N ALA A 99 -9.43 -12.72 -9.67
CA ALA A 99 -9.72 -12.53 -8.26
C ALA A 99 -8.41 -12.60 -7.45
N HIS A 100 -8.18 -11.66 -6.54
CA HIS A 100 -6.98 -11.61 -5.72
C HIS A 100 -7.16 -10.74 -4.48
N THR A 101 -6.28 -10.95 -3.51
CA THR A 101 -6.13 -10.08 -2.35
C THR A 101 -4.99 -9.10 -2.58
N LEU A 102 -5.23 -7.82 -2.37
CA LEU A 102 -4.22 -6.77 -2.36
C LEU A 102 -3.97 -6.33 -0.92
N LEU A 103 -2.72 -6.43 -0.49
CA LEU A 103 -2.25 -5.85 0.76
C LEU A 103 -1.66 -4.46 0.48
N LEU A 104 -1.95 -3.50 1.33
CA LEU A 104 -1.28 -2.20 1.33
C LEU A 104 -0.57 -2.04 2.66
N GLU A 105 0.70 -1.70 2.58
CA GLU A 105 1.58 -1.43 3.73
C GLU A 105 2.08 -0.01 3.62
N ALA A 106 2.02 0.74 4.71
CA ALA A 106 2.36 2.16 4.75
C ALA A 106 3.39 2.44 5.83
N THR A 107 4.47 3.14 5.49
CA THR A 107 5.45 3.54 6.48
C THR A 107 5.96 4.96 6.25
N LEU A 108 6.22 5.65 7.35
CA LEU A 108 6.97 6.91 7.37
C LEU A 108 8.41 6.72 7.85
N ALA A 109 8.81 5.48 8.16
CA ALA A 109 10.20 5.16 8.42
C ALA A 109 11.06 5.46 7.17
N ASN A 110 12.27 5.91 7.39
CA ASN A 110 13.20 6.25 6.33
C ASN A 110 14.59 5.60 6.56
N ASP A 111 15.43 5.63 5.55
CA ASP A 111 16.81 5.16 5.59
C ASP A 111 16.99 3.77 6.23
N SER A 112 17.85 3.65 7.23
CA SER A 112 18.12 2.39 7.92
C SER A 112 16.92 1.88 8.72
N SER A 113 16.08 2.77 9.23
CA SER A 113 14.87 2.39 9.98
C SER A 113 13.87 1.67 9.08
N GLN A 114 13.62 2.18 7.87
CA GLN A 114 12.74 1.52 6.90
C GLN A 114 13.23 0.11 6.59
N ARG A 115 14.54 -0.07 6.39
CA ARG A 115 15.11 -1.38 6.11
C ARG A 115 14.90 -2.37 7.26
N ASN A 116 15.14 -1.94 8.50
CA ASN A 116 15.05 -2.81 9.67
C ASN A 116 13.61 -3.13 10.07
N MET A 117 12.68 -2.21 9.81
CA MET A 117 11.30 -2.31 10.29
C MET A 117 10.35 -2.92 9.27
N GLU A 118 10.64 -2.82 7.94
CA GLU A 118 9.64 -3.12 6.91
C GLU A 118 9.94 -4.37 6.06
N MET A 119 11.22 -4.71 5.86
CA MET A 119 11.57 -5.80 4.94
C MET A 119 11.00 -7.15 5.35
N GLU A 120 11.08 -7.48 6.65
CA GLU A 120 10.53 -8.73 7.17
C GLU A 120 9.00 -8.66 7.31
N PRO A 121 8.41 -7.67 8.00
CA PRO A 121 6.96 -7.62 8.21
C PRO A 121 6.15 -7.64 6.90
N VAL A 122 6.50 -6.79 5.94
CA VAL A 122 5.82 -6.75 4.63
C VAL A 122 5.90 -8.09 3.91
N SER A 123 7.08 -8.71 3.89
CA SER A 123 7.28 -10.03 3.28
C SER A 123 6.49 -11.11 4.02
N ARG A 124 6.44 -11.08 5.34
CA ARG A 124 5.70 -12.02 6.18
C ARG A 124 4.18 -11.88 6.00
N HIS A 125 3.65 -10.66 5.97
CA HIS A 125 2.23 -10.44 5.77
C HIS A 125 1.78 -10.99 4.41
N LEU A 126 2.51 -10.69 3.34
CA LEU A 126 2.20 -11.21 2.01
C LEU A 126 2.39 -12.73 1.93
N GLY A 127 3.49 -13.26 2.45
CA GLY A 127 3.76 -14.69 2.45
C GLY A 127 2.66 -15.48 3.17
N ASN A 128 2.24 -15.02 4.35
CA ASN A 128 1.14 -15.63 5.10
C ASN A 128 -0.19 -15.53 4.35
N CYS A 129 -0.47 -14.40 3.70
CA CYS A 129 -1.66 -14.25 2.87
C CYS A 129 -1.67 -15.28 1.71
N LEU A 130 -0.56 -15.43 1.01
CA LEU A 130 -0.41 -16.37 -0.09
C LEU A 130 -0.54 -17.83 0.36
N LEU A 131 0.08 -18.21 1.49
CA LEU A 131 -0.04 -19.53 2.09
C LEU A 131 -1.48 -19.85 2.52
N LYS A 132 -2.17 -18.86 3.09
CA LYS A 132 -3.55 -19.01 3.58
C LYS A 132 -4.55 -19.11 2.44
N THR A 133 -4.42 -18.29 1.41
CA THR A 133 -5.40 -18.20 0.32
C THR A 133 -5.11 -19.15 -0.82
N GLY A 134 -3.87 -19.58 -1.00
CA GLY A 134 -3.41 -20.34 -2.17
C GLY A 134 -3.54 -19.56 -3.49
N ASN A 135 -3.74 -18.25 -3.42
CA ASN A 135 -3.99 -17.43 -4.61
C ASN A 135 -2.71 -16.69 -5.06
N PRO A 136 -2.04 -17.17 -6.13
CA PRO A 136 -0.77 -16.59 -6.60
C PRO A 136 -0.91 -15.20 -7.22
N PHE A 137 -2.13 -14.74 -7.47
CA PHE A 137 -2.39 -13.39 -8.00
C PHE A 137 -2.41 -12.31 -6.91
N SER A 138 -2.47 -12.71 -5.64
CA SER A 138 -2.43 -11.78 -4.51
C SER A 138 -1.05 -11.14 -4.39
N TYR A 139 -1.02 -9.88 -3.96
CA TYR A 139 0.22 -9.12 -3.89
C TYR A 139 0.16 -7.96 -2.90
N CYS A 140 1.29 -7.31 -2.69
CA CYS A 140 1.42 -6.16 -1.80
C CYS A 140 1.85 -4.90 -2.57
N ILE A 141 1.27 -3.75 -2.21
CA ILE A 141 1.82 -2.43 -2.51
C ILE A 141 2.41 -1.87 -1.22
N PHE A 142 3.68 -1.54 -1.28
CA PHE A 142 4.41 -0.90 -0.19
C PHE A 142 4.52 0.60 -0.44
N THR A 143 4.01 1.40 0.48
CA THR A 143 3.95 2.86 0.36
C THR A 143 4.81 3.55 1.40
N SER A 144 5.60 4.51 0.94
CA SER A 144 6.42 5.35 1.83
C SER A 144 6.54 6.77 1.29
N SER A 145 6.78 7.74 2.20
CA SER A 145 7.13 9.11 1.82
C SER A 145 8.55 9.21 1.23
N ARG A 146 9.43 8.26 1.56
CA ARG A 146 10.77 8.13 0.99
C ARG A 146 11.13 6.66 0.83
N LEU A 147 11.17 6.19 -0.40
CA LEU A 147 11.53 4.81 -0.71
C LEU A 147 13.05 4.61 -0.64
N ASN A 148 13.49 3.70 0.23
CA ASN A 148 14.89 3.30 0.30
C ASN A 148 15.23 2.34 -0.84
N ILE A 149 16.29 2.62 -1.60
CA ILE A 149 16.69 1.83 -2.77
C ILE A 149 17.00 0.36 -2.42
N ASN A 150 17.57 0.09 -1.24
CA ASN A 150 17.87 -1.27 -0.80
C ASN A 150 16.62 -2.04 -0.38
N VAL A 151 15.61 -1.35 0.18
CA VAL A 151 14.29 -1.94 0.45
C VAL A 151 13.58 -2.30 -0.86
N MET A 152 13.60 -1.40 -1.83
CA MET A 152 13.07 -1.70 -3.17
C MET A 152 13.78 -2.87 -3.83
N ALA A 153 15.12 -2.96 -3.70
CA ALA A 153 15.91 -4.07 -4.23
C ALA A 153 15.54 -5.40 -3.58
N ASP A 154 15.37 -5.44 -2.24
CA ASP A 154 14.93 -6.64 -1.53
C ASP A 154 13.53 -7.07 -1.99
N PHE A 155 12.56 -6.16 -1.98
CA PHE A 155 11.20 -6.46 -2.42
C PHE A 155 11.13 -6.98 -3.86
N ARG A 156 11.96 -6.42 -4.74
CA ARG A 156 12.07 -6.90 -6.11
C ARG A 156 12.68 -8.31 -6.19
N CYS A 157 13.67 -8.61 -5.35
CA CYS A 157 14.25 -9.95 -5.29
C CYS A 157 13.27 -11.02 -4.78
N ARG A 158 12.24 -10.64 -4.02
CA ARG A 158 11.22 -11.58 -3.51
C ARG A 158 10.50 -12.37 -4.61
N LYS A 159 10.45 -11.88 -5.84
CA LYS A 159 9.89 -12.63 -6.98
C LYS A 159 10.65 -13.92 -7.30
N TYR A 160 11.90 -14.04 -6.85
CA TYR A 160 12.75 -15.22 -7.08
C TYR A 160 12.96 -16.07 -5.83
N MET A 161 12.34 -15.71 -4.71
CA MET A 161 12.52 -16.36 -3.42
C MET A 161 11.29 -17.19 -3.07
N GLN A 162 11.53 -18.26 -2.29
CA GLN A 162 10.47 -19.03 -1.67
C GLN A 162 10.16 -18.46 -0.28
N TYR A 163 8.88 -18.52 0.10
CA TYR A 163 8.42 -18.24 1.44
C TYR A 163 7.74 -19.48 2.01
N PHE A 164 8.26 -19.97 3.14
CA PHE A 164 7.84 -21.24 3.75
C PHE A 164 6.86 -21.01 4.90
N ASP A 165 5.93 -21.96 5.06
CA ASP A 165 5.19 -22.10 6.30
C ASP A 165 6.13 -22.65 7.38
N THR A 166 6.29 -21.88 8.48
CA THR A 166 7.20 -22.26 9.57
C THR A 166 6.75 -23.49 10.37
N SER A 167 5.45 -23.82 10.31
CA SER A 167 4.87 -25.00 10.97
C SER A 167 4.90 -26.24 10.10
N ASP A 168 4.94 -26.08 8.77
CA ASP A 168 5.00 -27.17 7.79
C ASP A 168 5.83 -26.72 6.58
N THR A 169 7.13 -27.04 6.61
CA THR A 169 8.07 -26.65 5.56
C THR A 169 7.84 -27.32 4.19
N SER A 170 6.91 -28.28 4.09
CA SER A 170 6.46 -28.81 2.80
C SER A 170 5.52 -27.84 2.06
N ARG A 171 4.97 -26.87 2.78
CA ARG A 171 4.12 -25.79 2.25
C ARG A 171 4.95 -24.53 2.05
N PHE A 172 4.95 -24.04 0.83
CA PHE A 172 5.63 -22.80 0.48
C PHE A 172 4.95 -22.12 -0.71
N VAL A 173 5.27 -20.86 -0.91
CA VAL A 173 4.90 -20.09 -2.11
C VAL A 173 6.17 -19.70 -2.86
N GLU A 174 6.10 -19.68 -4.19
CA GLU A 174 7.18 -19.25 -5.06
C GLU A 174 6.89 -17.86 -5.60
N GLY A 175 7.80 -16.96 -5.30
CA GLY A 175 7.70 -15.58 -5.77
C GLY A 175 6.63 -14.77 -5.05
N MET A 176 7.02 -13.61 -4.59
CA MET A 176 6.11 -12.65 -3.98
C MET A 176 6.18 -11.34 -4.76
N LYS A 177 5.02 -10.81 -5.12
CA LYS A 177 4.91 -9.53 -5.82
C LYS A 177 4.71 -8.40 -4.80
N ILE A 178 5.76 -7.60 -4.57
CA ILE A 178 5.71 -6.41 -3.73
C ILE A 178 6.10 -5.21 -4.61
N ILE A 179 5.18 -4.28 -4.78
CA ILE A 179 5.34 -3.11 -5.65
C ILE A 179 5.49 -1.86 -4.78
N PRO A 180 6.66 -1.20 -4.78
CA PRO A 180 6.81 0.07 -4.09
C PRO A 180 6.10 1.19 -4.86
N VAL A 181 5.35 2.02 -4.12
CA VAL A 181 4.67 3.21 -4.65
C VAL A 181 4.91 4.37 -3.68
N GLY A 182 5.66 5.37 -4.10
CA GLY A 182 5.93 6.54 -3.27
C GLY A 182 4.76 7.51 -3.18
N THR A 183 4.82 8.44 -2.23
CA THR A 183 3.83 9.53 -2.12
C THR A 183 3.76 10.39 -3.38
N GLY A 184 4.88 10.55 -4.11
CA GLY A 184 4.90 11.21 -5.40
C GLY A 184 3.99 10.56 -6.44
N GLU A 185 4.03 9.24 -6.54
CA GLU A 185 3.17 8.44 -7.40
C GLU A 185 1.71 8.46 -6.93
N LEU A 186 1.46 8.42 -5.62
CA LEU A 186 0.10 8.57 -5.08
C LEU A 186 -0.51 9.93 -5.46
N LYS A 187 0.26 11.02 -5.41
CA LYS A 187 -0.22 12.34 -5.86
C LYS A 187 -0.59 12.34 -7.34
N LYS A 188 0.20 11.70 -8.19
CA LYS A 188 -0.11 11.56 -9.62
C LYS A 188 -1.39 10.75 -9.84
N ILE A 189 -1.55 9.62 -9.13
CA ILE A 189 -2.77 8.79 -9.17
C ILE A 189 -4.01 9.63 -8.83
N ILE A 190 -3.96 10.42 -7.75
CA ILE A 190 -5.07 11.28 -7.31
C ILE A 190 -5.39 12.33 -8.39
N LEU A 191 -4.37 13.07 -8.85
CA LEU A 191 -4.54 14.18 -9.78
C LEU A 191 -5.03 13.74 -11.15
N SER A 192 -4.58 12.57 -11.63
CA SER A 192 -5.03 11.98 -12.89
C SER A 192 -6.30 11.13 -12.75
N LYS A 193 -6.83 10.98 -11.52
CA LYS A 193 -8.03 10.17 -11.20
C LYS A 193 -7.93 8.72 -11.69
N ARG A 194 -6.72 8.16 -11.63
CA ARG A 194 -6.49 6.77 -12.02
C ARG A 194 -7.30 5.80 -11.16
N THR A 195 -7.88 4.82 -11.80
CA THR A 195 -8.61 3.73 -11.12
C THR A 195 -7.76 2.47 -11.02
N TYR A 196 -8.12 1.59 -10.10
CA TYR A 196 -7.39 0.34 -9.92
C TYR A 196 -7.30 -0.51 -11.20
N LYS A 197 -8.36 -0.53 -12.02
CA LYS A 197 -8.35 -1.25 -13.32
C LYS A 197 -7.26 -0.74 -14.28
N GLU A 198 -6.88 0.53 -14.17
CA GLU A 198 -5.83 1.14 -15.00
C GLU A 198 -4.44 0.95 -14.40
N LEU A 199 -4.36 0.83 -13.07
CA LEU A 199 -3.10 0.61 -12.35
C LEU A 199 -2.68 -0.86 -12.35
N TYR A 200 -3.63 -1.80 -12.30
CA TYR A 200 -3.30 -3.23 -12.24
C TYR A 200 -2.35 -3.70 -13.35
N PRO A 201 -2.58 -3.38 -14.66
CA PRO A 201 -1.64 -3.76 -15.70
C PRO A 201 -0.27 -3.09 -15.58
N VAL A 202 -0.18 -1.91 -14.98
CA VAL A 202 1.12 -1.25 -14.69
C VAL A 202 1.90 -2.08 -13.67
N PHE A 203 1.27 -2.49 -12.58
CA PHE A 203 1.91 -3.31 -11.53
C PHE A 203 2.28 -4.71 -12.04
N GLU A 204 1.45 -5.31 -12.90
CA GLU A 204 1.78 -6.57 -13.56
C GLU A 204 2.99 -6.44 -14.50
N ALA A 205 3.05 -5.39 -15.29
CA ALA A 205 4.17 -5.11 -16.18
C ALA A 205 5.46 -4.88 -15.36
N ALA A 206 5.38 -4.10 -14.28
CA ALA A 206 6.51 -3.86 -13.39
C ALA A 206 7.02 -5.17 -12.76
N TYR A 207 6.12 -6.04 -12.30
CA TYR A 207 6.50 -7.35 -11.74
C TYR A 207 7.21 -8.25 -12.77
N ARG A 208 6.74 -8.26 -14.01
CA ARG A 208 7.32 -9.09 -15.09
C ARG A 208 8.62 -8.51 -15.67
N SER A 209 8.85 -7.22 -15.52
CA SER A 209 10.05 -6.56 -16.06
C SER A 209 11.33 -7.12 -15.46
N GLU A 210 12.36 -7.27 -16.29
CA GLU A 210 13.72 -7.69 -15.89
C GLU A 210 14.70 -6.50 -15.78
N LYS A 211 14.21 -5.27 -15.97
CA LYS A 211 15.05 -4.07 -15.79
C LYS A 211 15.62 -4.02 -14.37
N LYS A 212 16.79 -3.45 -14.23
CA LYS A 212 17.46 -3.25 -12.94
C LYS A 212 17.06 -1.91 -12.32
N LEU A 213 17.20 -1.79 -11.01
CA LEU A 213 17.09 -0.51 -10.31
C LEU A 213 18.28 0.40 -10.68
N PRO A 214 18.09 1.72 -10.75
CA PRO A 214 16.83 2.46 -10.51
C PRO A 214 15.88 2.50 -11.72
N GLU A 215 16.32 2.20 -12.94
CA GLU A 215 15.53 2.27 -14.19
C GLU A 215 14.19 1.55 -14.08
N TRP A 216 14.17 0.39 -13.43
CA TRP A 216 12.92 -0.35 -13.20
C TRP A 216 11.86 0.49 -12.53
N TYR A 217 12.21 1.19 -11.45
CA TYR A 217 11.24 2.00 -10.71
C TYR A 217 10.78 3.20 -11.54
N GLU A 218 11.71 3.89 -12.15
CA GLU A 218 11.43 5.11 -12.92
C GLU A 218 10.59 4.83 -14.16
N GLU A 219 10.92 3.79 -14.93
CA GLU A 219 10.27 3.52 -16.21
C GLU A 219 9.05 2.60 -16.11
N GLU A 220 9.04 1.62 -15.18
CA GLU A 220 7.94 0.66 -15.10
C GLU A 220 6.86 1.07 -14.09
N ILE A 221 7.18 1.95 -13.13
CA ILE A 221 6.24 2.40 -12.11
C ILE A 221 6.00 3.91 -12.24
N ALA A 222 6.98 4.74 -11.92
CA ALA A 222 6.79 6.19 -11.79
C ALA A 222 6.33 6.87 -13.09
N ALA A 223 6.88 6.48 -14.26
CA ALA A 223 6.50 7.02 -15.55
C ALA A 223 5.13 6.51 -16.04
N ARG A 224 4.75 5.27 -15.68
CA ARG A 224 3.49 4.67 -16.15
C ARG A 224 2.27 5.02 -15.29
N ILE A 225 2.51 5.49 -14.07
CA ILE A 225 1.46 5.99 -13.17
C ILE A 225 1.05 7.42 -13.57
N SER A 226 1.90 8.13 -14.30
CA SER A 226 1.67 9.53 -14.72
C SER A 226 0.56 9.68 -15.72
#